data_fbaf62c2724049f2be3de64db13b5acc
#
_entry.id   fbaf62c2724049f2be3de64db13b5acc
#
_cell.length_a   1.000
_cell.length_b   1.000
_cell.length_c   1.000
_cell.angle_alpha   90.00
_cell.angle_beta   90.00
_cell.angle_gamma   90.00
#
_symmetry.space_group_name_H-M   'P 1'
#
loop_
_entity.id
_entity.type
_entity.pdbx_description
1 polymer ?
#
loop_
_entity_poly.entity_id
_entity_poly.type
_entity_poly.pdbx_seq_one_letter_code
_entity_poly.pdbx_strand_id
1 'polypeptide(L)'
;MTLSEDLAWRGLIKDKTFNDTGWLDQPKTFYLGIDAAGDSLTIGNLAVSLLARRLAEAGWKTILLAGGATSMVGDPGGKKLERQLQTKEEIAKNVEGIKLQMEKLFGGI
;
A
#
# COMPACT_ATOMS: atom_id res chain seq x y z
N MET A 1 18.92 11.40 -11.26
CA MET A 1 18.02 10.32 -11.71
C MET A 1 16.59 10.73 -11.42
N THR A 2 15.69 10.64 -12.41
CA THR A 2 14.26 10.92 -12.20
C THR A 2 13.60 9.80 -11.40
N LEU A 3 12.40 10.06 -10.89
CA LEU A 3 11.64 9.02 -10.18
C LEU A 3 11.38 7.80 -11.08
N SER A 4 10.96 8.04 -12.32
CA SER A 4 10.70 6.95 -13.28
C SER A 4 11.94 6.12 -13.56
N GLU A 5 13.08 6.74 -13.72
CA GLU A 5 14.35 6.05 -13.93
C GLU A 5 14.76 5.23 -12.72
N ASP A 6 14.60 5.78 -11.50
CA ASP A 6 14.91 5.08 -10.26
C ASP A 6 14.05 3.86 -10.07
N LEU A 7 12.74 3.99 -10.27
CA LEU A 7 11.80 2.87 -10.13
C LEU A 7 12.05 1.78 -11.17
N ALA A 8 12.33 2.15 -12.41
CA ALA A 8 12.64 1.20 -13.47
C ALA A 8 13.95 0.45 -13.18
N TRP A 9 14.98 1.16 -12.77
CA TRP A 9 16.27 0.56 -12.44
C TRP A 9 16.16 -0.45 -11.29
N ARG A 10 15.32 -0.16 -10.30
CA ARG A 10 15.09 -1.06 -9.16
C ARG A 10 14.15 -2.23 -9.47
N GLY A 11 13.58 -2.26 -10.67
CA GLY A 11 12.62 -3.30 -11.04
C GLY A 11 11.28 -3.18 -10.31
N LEU A 12 10.90 -1.99 -9.91
CA LEU A 12 9.67 -1.76 -9.14
C LEU A 12 8.45 -1.52 -10.02
N ILE A 13 8.62 -1.40 -11.33
CA ILE A 13 7.51 -1.24 -12.28
C ILE A 13 7.30 -2.57 -12.98
N LYS A 14 6.21 -3.26 -12.63
CA LYS A 14 5.86 -4.54 -13.26
C LYS A 14 4.75 -4.34 -14.29
N ASP A 15 3.62 -3.80 -13.87
CA ASP A 15 2.47 -3.54 -14.71
C ASP A 15 2.04 -2.09 -14.55
N LYS A 16 1.54 -1.50 -15.64
CA LYS A 16 1.07 -0.12 -15.63
C LYS A 16 -0.02 0.07 -16.67
N THR A 17 -0.90 1.03 -16.41
CA THR A 17 -2.00 1.37 -17.32
C THR A 17 -1.70 2.61 -18.18
N PHE A 18 -0.62 3.32 -17.87
CA PHE A 18 -0.16 4.45 -18.66
C PHE A 18 0.92 4.01 -19.65
N ASN A 19 1.04 4.70 -20.78
CA ASN A 19 1.94 4.29 -21.86
C ASN A 19 3.39 4.70 -21.63
N ASP A 20 3.60 5.90 -21.13
CA ASP A 20 4.94 6.45 -20.93
C ASP A 20 5.32 6.45 -19.44
N THR A 21 6.41 5.77 -19.10
CA THR A 21 6.92 5.71 -17.74
C THR A 21 7.22 7.12 -17.18
N GLY A 22 7.64 8.05 -18.02
CA GLY A 22 7.88 9.44 -17.64
C GLY A 22 6.67 10.16 -17.06
N TRP A 23 5.46 9.61 -17.26
CA TRP A 23 4.26 10.10 -16.62
C TRP A 23 4.38 10.15 -15.09
N LEU A 24 5.18 9.25 -14.52
CA LEU A 24 5.42 9.19 -13.07
C LEU A 24 6.21 10.38 -12.53
N ASP A 25 6.93 11.09 -13.40
CA ASP A 25 7.80 12.20 -12.98
C ASP A 25 7.02 13.49 -12.69
N GLN A 26 5.73 13.51 -13.03
CA GLN A 26 4.84 14.63 -12.72
C GLN A 26 4.00 14.27 -11.48
N PRO A 27 4.26 14.89 -10.32
CA PRO A 27 3.54 14.55 -9.10
C PRO A 27 2.04 14.72 -9.23
N LYS A 28 1.30 13.74 -8.71
CA LYS A 28 -0.16 13.70 -8.71
C LYS A 28 -0.63 13.17 -7.36
N THR A 29 -1.85 12.72 -7.28
CA THR A 29 -2.40 12.08 -6.09
C THR A 29 -2.55 10.59 -6.38
N PHE A 30 -2.15 9.75 -5.42
CA PHE A 30 -2.37 8.31 -5.50
C PHE A 30 -2.93 7.77 -4.20
N TYR A 31 -3.51 6.59 -4.25
CA TYR A 31 -3.89 5.91 -3.03
C TYR A 31 -3.30 4.49 -3.03
N LEU A 32 -3.10 3.98 -1.83
CA LEU A 32 -2.67 2.60 -1.57
C LEU A 32 -3.64 1.99 -0.57
N GLY A 33 -4.28 0.89 -0.95
CA GLY A 33 -5.18 0.14 -0.08
C GLY A 33 -4.50 -1.11 0.46
N ILE A 34 -4.62 -1.33 1.76
CA ILE A 34 -4.10 -2.52 2.43
C ILE A 34 -5.21 -3.13 3.27
N ASP A 35 -5.43 -4.44 3.15
CA ASP A 35 -6.41 -5.14 3.96
C ASP A 35 -5.93 -5.29 5.40
N ALA A 36 -6.84 -5.03 6.35
CA ALA A 36 -6.56 -5.16 7.78
C ALA A 36 -6.80 -6.61 8.25
N ALA A 37 -6.09 -7.56 7.64
CA ALA A 37 -6.20 -8.98 7.97
C ALA A 37 -5.45 -9.38 9.25
N GLY A 38 -4.53 -8.54 9.71
CA GLY A 38 -3.78 -8.71 10.96
C GLY A 38 -3.50 -7.35 11.57
N ASP A 39 -2.91 -7.34 12.76
CA ASP A 39 -2.62 -6.09 13.49
C ASP A 39 -1.28 -5.46 13.09
N SER A 40 -0.58 -6.05 12.15
CA SER A 40 0.67 -5.51 11.63
C SER A 40 0.80 -5.75 10.13
N LEU A 41 1.65 -4.96 9.48
CA LEU A 41 1.99 -5.12 8.07
C LEU A 41 2.88 -6.35 7.89
N THR A 42 2.72 -7.02 6.75
CA THR A 42 3.59 -8.11 6.33
C THR A 42 4.79 -7.56 5.55
N ILE A 43 5.76 -8.43 5.23
CA ILE A 43 6.89 -8.07 4.37
C ILE A 43 6.41 -7.65 2.98
N GLY A 44 5.37 -8.31 2.44
CA GLY A 44 4.78 -7.93 1.16
C GLY A 44 4.17 -6.54 1.22
N ASN A 45 3.46 -6.22 2.29
CA ASN A 45 2.93 -4.87 2.51
C ASN A 45 4.04 -3.84 2.62
N LEU A 46 5.15 -4.19 3.29
CA LEU A 46 6.29 -3.29 3.43
C LEU A 46 6.89 -2.95 2.07
N ALA A 47 7.05 -3.92 1.19
CA ALA A 47 7.61 -3.71 -0.13
C ALA A 47 6.78 -2.69 -0.93
N VAL A 48 5.45 -2.86 -0.95
CA VAL A 48 4.55 -1.92 -1.64
C VAL A 48 4.56 -0.56 -0.96
N SER A 49 4.60 -0.53 0.37
CA SER A 49 4.63 0.71 1.13
C SER A 49 5.91 1.52 0.87
N LEU A 50 7.03 0.84 0.69
CA LEU A 50 8.29 1.52 0.34
C LEU A 50 8.23 2.15 -1.06
N LEU A 51 7.56 1.50 -2.00
CA LEU A 51 7.29 2.10 -3.31
C LEU A 51 6.44 3.36 -3.15
N ALA A 52 5.35 3.27 -2.38
CA ALA A 52 4.49 4.42 -2.11
C ALA A 52 5.26 5.56 -1.42
N ARG A 53 6.15 5.22 -0.49
CA ARG A 53 7.00 6.22 0.16
C ARG A 53 7.90 6.95 -0.85
N ARG A 54 8.44 6.26 -1.83
CA ARG A 54 9.24 6.89 -2.89
C ARG A 54 8.43 7.89 -3.70
N LEU A 55 7.18 7.56 -4.00
CA LEU A 55 6.27 8.49 -4.67
C LEU A 55 6.02 9.73 -3.79
N ALA A 56 5.76 9.51 -2.51
CA ALA A 56 5.52 10.62 -1.56
C ALA A 56 6.74 11.53 -1.44
N GLU A 57 7.94 10.97 -1.36
CA GLU A 57 9.20 11.72 -1.31
C GLU A 57 9.43 12.54 -2.58
N ALA A 58 8.90 12.08 -3.71
CA ALA A 58 8.99 12.78 -4.99
C ALA A 58 7.89 13.85 -5.16
N GLY A 59 7.08 14.09 -4.13
CA GLY A 59 6.05 15.13 -4.14
C GLY A 59 4.63 14.68 -4.43
N TRP A 60 4.41 13.38 -4.60
CA TRP A 60 3.07 12.84 -4.81
C TRP A 60 2.24 12.94 -3.53
N LYS A 61 0.96 13.33 -3.67
CA LYS A 61 0.03 13.32 -2.54
C LYS A 61 -0.42 11.88 -2.28
N THR A 62 -0.25 11.43 -1.05
CA THR A 62 -0.49 10.04 -0.65
C THR A 62 -1.79 9.92 0.13
N ILE A 63 -2.64 8.97 -0.26
CA ILE A 63 -3.82 8.57 0.48
C ILE A 63 -3.65 7.10 0.84
N LEU A 64 -3.60 6.80 2.13
CA LEU A 64 -3.44 5.44 2.64
C LEU A 64 -4.78 4.94 3.18
N LEU A 65 -5.21 3.78 2.70
CA LEU A 65 -6.46 3.15 3.10
C LEU A 65 -6.18 1.83 3.81
N ALA A 66 -6.63 1.72 5.05
CA ALA A 66 -6.66 0.44 5.74
C ALA A 66 -8.06 -0.14 5.55
N GLY A 67 -8.20 -1.16 4.71
CA GLY A 67 -9.50 -1.71 4.33
C GLY A 67 -10.12 -2.54 5.45
N GLY A 68 -11.24 -2.06 6.00
CA GLY A 68 -11.99 -2.80 7.01
C GLY A 68 -13.07 -3.72 6.41
N ALA A 69 -13.80 -3.24 5.41
CA ALA A 69 -14.92 -3.98 4.83
C ALA A 69 -14.46 -5.25 4.09
N THR A 70 -13.41 -5.19 3.31
CA THR A 70 -12.88 -6.34 2.59
C THR A 70 -12.37 -7.42 3.54
N SER A 71 -11.81 -7.03 4.66
CA SER A 71 -11.38 -7.96 5.70
C SER A 71 -12.55 -8.71 6.32
N MET A 72 -13.72 -8.08 6.41
CA MET A 72 -14.95 -8.70 6.92
C MET A 72 -15.50 -9.76 5.96
N VAL A 73 -15.24 -9.62 4.67
CA VAL A 73 -15.71 -10.57 3.65
C VAL A 73 -14.85 -11.83 3.58
N GLY A 74 -13.63 -11.77 4.11
CA GLY A 74 -12.72 -12.91 4.09
C GLY A 74 -12.11 -13.17 2.71
N ASP A 75 -11.86 -12.11 1.94
CA ASP A 75 -11.23 -12.21 0.62
C ASP A 75 -9.89 -12.97 0.69
N PRO A 76 -9.76 -14.10 -0.03
CA PRO A 76 -8.52 -14.88 0.01
C PRO A 76 -7.34 -14.24 -0.73
N GLY A 77 -7.55 -13.16 -1.48
CA GLY A 77 -6.47 -12.48 -2.19
C GLY A 77 -5.75 -13.36 -3.21
N GLY A 78 -6.47 -14.25 -3.89
CA GLY A 78 -5.91 -15.21 -4.84
C GLY A 78 -5.37 -16.48 -4.23
N LYS A 79 -5.48 -16.68 -2.93
CA LYS A 79 -5.09 -17.92 -2.25
C LYS A 79 -6.18 -18.98 -2.44
N LYS A 80 -5.79 -20.26 -2.41
CA LYS A 80 -6.72 -21.37 -2.59
C LYS A 80 -7.66 -21.56 -1.39
N LEU A 81 -7.21 -21.18 -0.18
CA LEU A 81 -7.99 -21.29 1.04
C LEU A 81 -8.61 -19.95 1.38
N GLU A 82 -9.87 -19.97 1.79
CA GLU A 82 -10.56 -18.77 2.25
C GLU A 82 -9.98 -18.32 3.59
N ARG A 83 -9.95 -17.00 3.79
CA ARG A 83 -9.59 -16.44 5.08
C ARG A 83 -10.72 -16.65 6.07
N GLN A 84 -10.34 -16.82 7.33
CA GLN A 84 -11.30 -16.86 8.42
C GLN A 84 -11.91 -15.47 8.60
N LEU A 85 -13.23 -15.41 8.76
CA LEU A 85 -13.92 -14.14 9.03
C LEU A 85 -13.52 -13.60 10.40
N GLN A 86 -13.34 -12.30 10.47
CA GLN A 86 -12.96 -11.61 11.69
C GLN A 86 -14.14 -10.80 12.23
N THR A 87 -14.16 -10.59 13.55
CA THR A 87 -15.15 -9.73 14.20
C THR A 87 -14.85 -8.26 13.89
N LYS A 88 -15.84 -7.39 14.08
CA LYS A 88 -15.66 -5.94 13.91
C LYS A 88 -14.60 -5.40 14.86
N GLU A 89 -14.57 -5.90 16.09
CA GLU A 89 -13.60 -5.50 17.11
C GLU A 89 -12.18 -5.89 16.70
N GLU A 90 -12.00 -7.10 16.20
CA GLU A 90 -10.70 -7.57 15.71
C GLU A 90 -10.21 -6.73 14.54
N ILE A 91 -11.11 -6.42 13.59
CA ILE A 91 -10.78 -5.59 12.44
C ILE A 91 -10.41 -4.17 12.86
N ALA A 92 -11.15 -3.58 13.79
CA ALA A 92 -10.85 -2.25 14.31
C ALA A 92 -9.46 -2.21 14.95
N LYS A 93 -9.11 -3.23 15.72
CA LYS A 93 -7.79 -3.37 16.34
C LYS A 93 -6.69 -3.49 15.27
N ASN A 94 -6.94 -4.31 14.24
CA ASN A 94 -6.00 -4.51 13.14
C ASN A 94 -5.77 -3.21 12.38
N VAL A 95 -6.82 -2.47 12.06
CA VAL A 95 -6.74 -1.18 11.38
C VAL A 95 -5.89 -0.20 12.18
N GLU A 96 -6.09 -0.14 13.50
CA GLU A 96 -5.31 0.75 14.37
C GLU A 96 -3.83 0.39 14.38
N GLY A 97 -3.49 -0.89 14.46
CA GLY A 97 -2.11 -1.36 14.41
C GLY A 97 -1.42 -1.02 13.09
N ILE A 98 -2.10 -1.26 11.98
CA ILE A 98 -1.59 -0.94 10.64
C ILE A 98 -1.41 0.57 10.48
N LYS A 99 -2.37 1.36 10.96
CA LYS A 99 -2.31 2.81 10.91
C LYS A 99 -1.07 3.35 11.61
N LEU A 100 -0.75 2.83 12.81
CA LEU A 100 0.43 3.23 13.54
C LEU A 100 1.72 2.93 12.76
N GLN A 101 1.79 1.79 12.10
CA GLN A 101 2.95 1.44 11.27
C GLN A 101 3.06 2.33 10.03
N MET A 102 1.94 2.64 9.39
CA MET A 102 1.91 3.56 8.25
C MET A 102 2.38 4.96 8.64
N GLU A 103 1.98 5.44 9.82
CA GLU A 103 2.44 6.73 10.33
C GLU A 103 3.96 6.77 10.50
N LYS A 104 4.56 5.67 10.96
CA LYS A 104 6.02 5.57 11.05
C LYS A 104 6.70 5.55 9.68
N LEU A 105 6.13 4.82 8.72
CA LEU A 105 6.71 4.71 7.37
C LEU A 105 6.64 6.02 6.60
N PHE A 106 5.60 6.82 6.82
CA PHE A 106 5.36 8.05 6.07
C PHE A 106 5.53 9.32 6.91
N GLY A 107 5.95 9.20 8.16
CA GLY A 107 6.17 10.35 9.03
C GLY A 107 7.23 11.28 8.47
N GLY A 108 6.95 12.57 8.49
CA GLY A 108 7.86 13.59 8.00
C GLY A 108 7.79 13.85 6.49
N ILE A 109 6.83 13.27 5.83
CA ILE A 109 6.62 13.47 4.38
C ILE A 109 5.29 14.16 4.13
#